data_082f305f377a6dd00429890e0a748e83
#
_entry.id   082f305f377a6dd00429890e0a748e83
#
_cell.length_a   1.000
_cell.length_b   1.000
_cell.length_c   1.000
_cell.angle_alpha   90.00
_cell.angle_beta   90.00
_cell.angle_gamma   90.00
#
_symmetry.space_group_name_H-M   'P 1'
#
loop_
_entity.id
_entity.type
_entity.pdbx_description
1 polymer ?
#
loop_
_entity_poly.entity_id
_entity_poly.type
_entity_poly.pdbx_seq_one_letter_code
_entity_poly.pdbx_strand_id
1 'polypeptide(L)'
;MRLLIDANIILDVLQKRQPYYTDSSLIWKLCETEQEKGIVSVLTFANLVYVMRKELSPGQIESVLAALRLIFRFEELNEFDLVHAATLGWDDFEDALQSVTAERIKADCIITRNVRDFRKSRIAAFTPAEFLARR
;
A
#
# COMPACT_ATOMS: atom_id res chain seq x y z
N MET A 1 -12.85 -7.85 2.07
CA MET A 1 -12.39 -7.17 0.84
C MET A 1 -10.89 -7.26 0.69
N ARG A 2 -10.42 -7.20 -0.54
CA ARG A 2 -8.99 -7.17 -0.87
C ARG A 2 -8.56 -5.73 -1.05
N LEU A 3 -7.64 -5.27 -0.20
CA LEU A 3 -7.18 -3.89 -0.19
C LEU A 3 -5.71 -3.84 -0.58
N LEU A 4 -5.37 -3.11 -1.63
CA LEU A 4 -3.98 -2.81 -1.92
C LEU A 4 -3.57 -1.60 -1.09
N ILE A 5 -2.59 -1.77 -0.22
CA ILE A 5 -2.18 -0.75 0.74
C ILE A 5 -0.97 0.01 0.21
N ASP A 6 -1.09 1.32 0.09
CA ASP A 6 0.01 2.18 -0.36
C ASP A 6 1.03 2.40 0.78
N ALA A 7 2.26 2.70 0.41
CA ALA A 7 3.36 2.88 1.36
C ALA A 7 3.08 3.93 2.43
N ASN A 8 2.41 5.03 2.07
CA ASN A 8 2.14 6.10 3.02
C ASN A 8 1.28 5.65 4.20
N ILE A 9 0.39 4.67 4.00
CA ILE A 9 -0.45 4.13 5.08
C ILE A 9 0.41 3.38 6.09
N ILE A 10 1.34 2.55 5.61
CA ILE A 10 2.25 1.80 6.47
C ILE A 10 3.20 2.74 7.21
N LEU A 11 3.74 3.74 6.50
CA LEU A 11 4.61 4.75 7.09
C LEU A 11 3.90 5.57 8.17
N ASP A 12 2.63 5.90 7.96
CA ASP A 12 1.82 6.61 8.97
C ASP A 12 1.79 5.87 10.30
N VAL A 13 1.70 4.54 10.25
CA VAL A 13 1.68 3.72 11.46
C VAL A 13 3.08 3.59 12.05
N LEU A 14 4.06 3.22 11.23
CA LEU A 14 5.44 3.00 11.70
C LEU A 14 6.09 4.25 12.26
N GLN A 15 5.82 5.40 11.65
CA GLN A 15 6.40 6.69 12.05
C GLN A 15 5.45 7.55 12.90
N LYS A 16 4.27 7.02 13.22
CA LYS A 16 3.23 7.72 14.02
C LYS A 16 2.93 9.12 13.50
N ARG A 17 2.71 9.22 12.18
CA ARG A 17 2.50 10.51 11.51
C ARG A 17 1.10 11.08 11.80
N GLN A 18 1.05 12.24 12.44
CA GLN A 18 -0.20 12.94 12.67
C GLN A 18 -0.52 13.85 11.47
N PRO A 19 -1.80 14.08 11.16
CA PRO A 19 -3.01 13.55 11.81
C PRO A 19 -3.47 12.17 11.26
N TYR A 20 -2.66 11.52 10.45
CA TYR A 20 -3.04 10.32 9.71
C TYR A 20 -2.99 9.03 10.52
N TYR A 21 -2.22 9.04 11.62
CA TYR A 21 -1.91 7.85 12.41
C TYR A 21 -3.15 7.07 12.85
N THR A 22 -4.17 7.78 13.34
CA THR A 22 -5.37 7.13 13.89
C THR A 22 -6.11 6.30 12.83
N ASP A 23 -6.43 6.91 11.69
CA ASP A 23 -7.18 6.22 10.65
C ASP A 23 -6.35 5.13 9.96
N SER A 24 -5.07 5.41 9.70
CA SER A 24 -4.17 4.41 9.12
C SER A 24 -3.97 3.22 10.06
N SER A 25 -3.95 3.46 11.39
CA SER A 25 -3.87 2.38 12.39
C SER A 25 -5.13 1.53 12.42
N LEU A 26 -6.30 2.11 12.17
CA LEU A 26 -7.55 1.35 12.07
C LEU A 26 -7.54 0.43 10.85
N ILE A 27 -7.05 0.90 9.71
CA ILE A 27 -6.86 0.06 8.51
C ILE A 27 -5.92 -1.11 8.84
N TRP A 28 -4.78 -0.81 9.46
CA TRP A 28 -3.82 -1.80 9.88
C TRP A 28 -4.47 -2.88 10.76
N LYS A 29 -5.25 -2.43 11.75
CA LYS A 29 -5.94 -3.34 12.67
C LYS A 29 -6.95 -4.23 11.97
N LEU A 30 -7.70 -3.71 10.99
CA LEU A 30 -8.63 -4.51 10.20
C LEU A 30 -7.90 -5.63 9.44
N CYS A 31 -6.72 -5.35 8.94
CA CYS A 31 -5.90 -6.34 8.25
C CYS A 31 -5.30 -7.35 9.24
N GLU A 32 -4.81 -6.85 10.38
CA GLU A 32 -4.23 -7.69 11.44
C GLU A 32 -5.22 -8.70 12.00
N THR A 33 -6.47 -8.27 12.17
CA THR A 33 -7.56 -9.12 12.68
C THR A 33 -8.30 -9.90 11.58
N GLU A 34 -7.79 -9.85 10.35
CA GLU A 34 -8.33 -10.57 9.20
C GLU A 34 -9.76 -10.19 8.83
N GLN A 35 -10.24 -9.04 9.28
CA GLN A 35 -11.53 -8.50 8.85
C GLN A 35 -11.47 -7.98 7.41
N GLU A 36 -10.29 -7.52 7.00
CA GLU A 36 -9.99 -7.18 5.63
C GLU A 36 -8.67 -7.85 5.23
N LYS A 37 -8.50 -8.10 3.95
CA LYS A 37 -7.26 -8.68 3.42
C LYS A 37 -6.38 -7.58 2.86
N GLY A 38 -5.35 -7.20 3.62
CA GLY A 38 -4.38 -6.20 3.19
C GLY A 38 -3.29 -6.83 2.33
N ILE A 39 -3.04 -6.22 1.18
CA ILE A 39 -2.02 -6.68 0.23
C ILE A 39 -1.04 -5.55 0.00
N VAL A 40 0.24 -5.87 0.03
CA VAL A 40 1.34 -4.91 -0.14
C VAL A 40 2.22 -5.41 -1.27
N SER A 41 2.52 -4.54 -2.24
CA SER A 41 3.47 -4.85 -3.30
C SER A 41 4.89 -4.94 -2.72
N VAL A 42 5.70 -5.85 -3.26
CA VAL A 42 7.12 -5.92 -2.88
C VAL A 42 7.85 -4.60 -3.15
N LEU A 43 7.44 -3.86 -4.18
CA LEU A 43 7.98 -2.52 -4.45
C LEU A 43 7.67 -1.57 -3.30
N THR A 44 6.47 -1.63 -2.73
CA THR A 44 6.06 -0.81 -1.60
C THR A 44 6.98 -1.01 -0.40
N PHE A 45 7.36 -2.26 -0.11
CA PHE A 45 8.30 -2.52 0.98
C PHE A 45 9.68 -1.92 0.69
N ALA A 46 10.18 -2.06 -0.53
CA ALA A 46 11.47 -1.47 -0.92
C ALA A 46 11.45 0.06 -0.76
N ASN A 47 10.37 0.70 -1.18
CA ASN A 47 10.19 2.15 -1.02
C ASN A 47 10.12 2.56 0.44
N LEU A 48 9.43 1.78 1.26
CA LEU A 48 9.32 2.02 2.69
C LEU A 48 10.70 1.98 3.37
N VAL A 49 11.51 0.99 3.06
CA VAL A 49 12.88 0.87 3.57
C VAL A 49 13.72 2.06 3.13
N TYR A 50 13.59 2.49 1.87
CA TYR A 50 14.31 3.65 1.38
C TYR A 50 13.94 4.92 2.15
N VAL A 51 12.65 5.15 2.37
CA VAL A 51 12.18 6.32 3.15
C VAL A 51 12.73 6.29 4.57
N MET A 52 12.76 5.12 5.20
CA MET A 52 13.18 4.95 6.59
C MET A 52 14.67 4.59 6.74
N ARG A 53 15.47 4.73 5.70
CA ARG A 53 16.86 4.25 5.67
C ARG A 53 17.75 4.83 6.76
N LYS A 54 17.44 6.03 7.25
CA LYS A 54 18.18 6.66 8.35
C LYS A 54 17.71 6.23 9.72
N GLU A 55 16.54 5.60 9.80
CA GLU A 55 15.92 5.19 11.05
C GLU A 55 16.08 3.69 11.31
N LEU A 56 16.33 2.90 10.25
CA LEU A 56 16.37 1.45 10.34
C LEU A 56 17.78 0.90 10.11
N SER A 57 18.27 0.14 11.09
CA SER A 57 19.45 -0.71 10.91
C SER A 57 19.05 -1.96 10.10
N PRO A 58 20.03 -2.71 9.54
CA PRO A 58 19.70 -3.96 8.83
C PRO A 58 18.87 -4.95 9.66
N GLY A 59 19.17 -5.09 10.93
CA GLY A 59 18.39 -5.97 11.81
C GLY A 59 16.96 -5.48 12.01
N GLN A 60 16.75 -4.17 12.08
CA GLN A 60 15.43 -3.58 12.19
C GLN A 60 14.62 -3.75 10.90
N ILE A 61 15.28 -3.67 9.74
CA ILE A 61 14.61 -3.93 8.44
C ILE A 61 14.04 -5.35 8.44
N GLU A 62 14.85 -6.32 8.86
CA GLU A 62 14.43 -7.72 8.93
C GLU A 62 13.24 -7.90 9.88
N SER A 63 13.30 -7.25 11.04
CA SER A 63 12.20 -7.30 12.03
C SER A 63 10.91 -6.68 11.50
N VAL A 64 11.00 -5.54 10.82
CA VAL A 64 9.84 -4.87 10.22
C VAL A 64 9.24 -5.75 9.13
N LEU A 65 10.06 -6.33 8.27
CA LEU A 65 9.58 -7.24 7.23
C LEU A 65 8.83 -8.43 7.83
N ALA A 66 9.41 -9.05 8.86
CA ALA A 66 8.78 -10.18 9.53
C ALA A 66 7.42 -9.80 10.12
N ALA A 67 7.33 -8.63 10.77
CA ALA A 67 6.07 -8.14 11.33
C ALA A 67 5.02 -7.88 10.25
N LEU A 68 5.40 -7.23 9.16
CA LEU A 68 4.47 -6.92 8.06
C LEU A 68 3.96 -8.19 7.38
N ARG A 69 4.81 -9.22 7.26
CA ARG A 69 4.40 -10.50 6.66
C ARG A 69 3.35 -11.25 7.48
N LEU A 70 3.24 -10.97 8.76
CA LEU A 70 2.20 -11.55 9.61
C LEU A 70 0.85 -10.88 9.41
N ILE A 71 0.84 -9.65 8.94
CA ILE A 71 -0.37 -8.81 8.85
C ILE A 71 -0.86 -8.69 7.41
N PHE A 72 0.07 -8.51 6.47
CA PHE A 72 -0.21 -8.26 5.07
C PHE A 72 0.29 -9.41 4.20
N ARG A 73 -0.43 -9.64 3.10
CA ARG A 73 0.06 -10.50 2.04
C ARG A 73 0.94 -9.68 1.11
N PHE A 74 2.14 -10.17 0.80
CA PHE A 74 3.02 -9.53 -0.16
C PHE A 74 2.74 -10.07 -1.56
N GLU A 75 2.66 -9.16 -2.52
CA GLU A 75 2.43 -9.49 -3.92
C GLU A 75 3.65 -9.13 -4.74
N GLU A 76 4.07 -10.06 -5.59
CA GLU A 76 5.21 -9.86 -6.48
C GLU A 76 4.83 -8.99 -7.67
N LEU A 77 5.83 -8.33 -8.22
CA LEU A 77 5.73 -7.64 -9.51
C LEU A 77 6.35 -8.52 -10.57
N ASN A 78 5.79 -8.48 -11.77
CA ASN A 78 6.34 -9.21 -12.91
C ASN A 78 6.58 -8.24 -14.08
N GLU A 79 7.27 -8.74 -15.10
CA GLU A 79 7.59 -7.95 -16.28
C GLU A 79 6.32 -7.44 -16.97
N PHE A 80 5.26 -8.25 -16.99
CA PHE A 80 4.00 -7.87 -17.60
C PHE A 80 3.40 -6.64 -16.92
N ASP A 81 3.51 -6.55 -15.59
CA ASP A 81 3.04 -5.37 -14.84
C ASP A 81 3.80 -4.11 -15.28
N LEU A 82 5.11 -4.22 -15.46
CA LEU A 82 5.94 -3.09 -15.91
C LEU A 82 5.53 -2.61 -17.29
N VAL A 83 5.36 -3.54 -18.22
CA VAL A 83 4.96 -3.21 -19.61
C VAL A 83 3.59 -2.56 -19.61
N HIS A 84 2.63 -3.14 -18.90
CA HIS A 84 1.27 -2.61 -18.84
C HIS A 84 1.24 -1.20 -18.22
N ALA A 85 1.94 -1.00 -17.09
CA ALA A 85 2.02 0.31 -16.44
C ALA A 85 2.61 1.36 -17.38
N ALA A 86 3.64 0.99 -18.15
CA ALA A 86 4.27 1.91 -19.10
C ALA A 86 3.30 2.35 -20.20
N THR A 87 2.38 1.49 -20.62
CA THR A 87 1.40 1.84 -21.66
C THR A 87 0.33 2.82 -21.19
N LEU A 88 0.14 2.98 -19.87
CA LEU A 88 -0.89 3.88 -19.33
C LEU A 88 -0.55 5.35 -19.54
N GLY A 89 0.74 5.69 -19.65
CA GLY A 89 1.17 7.06 -19.88
C GLY A 89 0.94 7.99 -18.69
N TRP A 90 0.89 7.46 -17.47
CA TRP A 90 0.76 8.30 -16.28
C TRP A 90 2.06 9.03 -15.97
N ASP A 91 1.96 10.21 -15.39
CA ASP A 91 3.12 10.99 -14.99
C ASP A 91 3.96 10.27 -13.93
N ASP A 92 3.30 9.62 -12.97
CA ASP A 92 3.97 8.84 -11.95
C ASP A 92 3.90 7.35 -12.28
N PHE A 93 5.07 6.77 -12.63
CA PHE A 93 5.15 5.37 -13.03
C PHE A 93 4.86 4.44 -11.86
N GLU A 94 5.28 4.79 -10.63
CA GLU A 94 5.01 3.95 -9.46
C GLU A 94 3.52 3.86 -9.18
N ASP A 95 2.78 4.95 -9.31
CA ASP A 95 1.32 4.95 -9.15
C ASP A 95 0.65 4.12 -10.24
N ALA A 96 1.12 4.24 -11.48
CA ALA A 96 0.63 3.40 -12.58
C ALA A 96 0.86 1.92 -12.27
N LEU A 97 2.03 1.58 -11.76
CA LEU A 97 2.38 0.21 -11.40
C LEU A 97 1.51 -0.33 -10.27
N GLN A 98 1.23 0.49 -9.25
CA GLN A 98 0.30 0.14 -8.18
C GLN A 98 -1.11 -0.12 -8.73
N SER A 99 -1.58 0.73 -9.62
CA SER A 99 -2.90 0.57 -10.25
C SER A 99 -2.99 -0.73 -11.05
N VAL A 100 -1.98 -1.03 -11.84
CA VAL A 100 -1.92 -2.28 -12.63
C VAL A 100 -1.88 -3.50 -11.70
N THR A 101 -1.10 -3.43 -10.63
CA THR A 101 -1.01 -4.51 -9.65
C THR A 101 -2.36 -4.75 -9.00
N ALA A 102 -3.05 -3.68 -8.59
CA ALA A 102 -4.38 -3.77 -7.99
C ALA A 102 -5.37 -4.45 -8.92
N GLU A 103 -5.34 -4.09 -10.20
CA GLU A 103 -6.20 -4.70 -11.22
C GLU A 103 -5.89 -6.19 -11.39
N ARG A 104 -4.62 -6.56 -11.50
CA ARG A 104 -4.20 -7.95 -11.71
C ARG A 104 -4.60 -8.84 -10.55
N ILE A 105 -4.45 -8.38 -9.32
CA ILE A 105 -4.80 -9.17 -8.13
C ILE A 105 -6.28 -9.08 -7.77
N LYS A 106 -7.06 -8.36 -8.56
CA LYS A 106 -8.49 -8.15 -8.34
C LYS A 106 -8.77 -7.53 -6.96
N ALA A 107 -8.00 -6.50 -6.61
CA ALA A 107 -8.25 -5.74 -5.40
C ALA A 107 -9.61 -5.03 -5.50
N ASP A 108 -10.31 -4.94 -4.38
CA ASP A 108 -11.58 -4.21 -4.32
C ASP A 108 -11.33 -2.70 -4.29
N CYS A 109 -10.23 -2.28 -3.69
CA CYS A 109 -9.83 -0.87 -3.71
C CYS A 109 -8.35 -0.72 -3.34
N ILE A 110 -7.85 0.49 -3.57
CA ILE A 110 -6.51 0.93 -3.15
C ILE A 110 -6.71 1.86 -1.95
N ILE A 111 -5.96 1.65 -0.88
CA ILE A 111 -5.96 2.54 0.29
C ILE A 111 -4.72 3.40 0.23
N THR A 112 -4.93 4.71 0.11
CA THR A 112 -3.85 5.69 -0.05
C THR A 112 -4.28 7.04 0.51
N ARG A 113 -3.33 7.89 0.90
CA ARG A 113 -3.64 9.29 1.22
C ARG A 113 -3.77 10.15 -0.04
N ASN A 114 -3.22 9.70 -1.16
CA ASN A 114 -3.13 10.48 -2.39
C ASN A 114 -4.13 9.99 -3.44
N VAL A 115 -5.41 10.02 -3.10
CA VAL A 115 -6.49 9.50 -3.96
C VAL A 115 -6.48 10.16 -5.34
N ARG A 116 -6.14 11.44 -5.41
CA ARG A 116 -6.08 12.17 -6.68
C ARG A 116 -5.11 11.54 -7.68
N ASP A 117 -4.02 10.96 -7.19
CA ASP A 117 -3.00 10.34 -8.04
C ASP A 117 -3.52 9.08 -8.72
N PHE A 118 -4.61 8.52 -8.21
CA PHE A 118 -5.23 7.30 -8.75
C PHE A 118 -6.56 7.56 -9.45
N ARG A 119 -6.89 8.80 -9.79
CA ARG A 119 -8.18 9.14 -10.41
C ARG A 119 -8.43 8.42 -11.74
N LYS A 120 -7.37 8.02 -12.45
CA LYS A 120 -7.45 7.28 -13.73
C LYS A 120 -7.38 5.76 -13.53
N SER A 121 -7.25 5.29 -12.30
CA SER A 121 -7.17 3.87 -12.00
C SER A 121 -8.52 3.19 -12.25
N ARG A 122 -8.48 1.96 -12.77
CA ARG A 122 -9.67 1.13 -12.88
C ARG A 122 -10.14 0.62 -11.54
N ILE A 123 -9.22 0.52 -10.56
CA ILE A 123 -9.56 0.14 -9.19
C ILE A 123 -9.71 1.44 -8.39
N ALA A 124 -10.84 1.58 -7.70
CA ALA A 124 -11.13 2.78 -6.91
C ALA A 124 -10.13 2.95 -5.78
N ALA A 125 -9.73 4.19 -5.50
CA ALA A 125 -8.83 4.52 -4.40
C ALA A 125 -9.59 5.32 -3.34
N PHE A 126 -9.31 5.02 -2.07
CA PHE A 126 -9.91 5.69 -0.93
C PHE A 126 -8.84 6.04 0.10
N THR A 127 -9.04 7.17 0.79
CA THR A 127 -8.27 7.43 2.01
C THR A 127 -8.74 6.47 3.10
N PRO A 128 -7.93 6.25 4.16
CA PRO A 128 -8.40 5.48 5.30
C PRO A 128 -9.74 5.97 5.84
N ALA A 129 -9.90 7.29 6.02
CA ALA A 129 -11.16 7.85 6.53
C ALA A 129 -12.34 7.56 5.60
N GLU A 130 -12.16 7.72 4.29
CA GLU A 130 -13.21 7.43 3.31
C GLU A 130 -13.60 5.96 3.31
N PHE A 131 -12.61 5.06 3.38
CA PHE A 131 -12.87 3.63 3.42
C PHE A 131 -13.64 3.25 4.68
N LEU A 132 -13.20 3.75 5.84
CA LEU A 132 -13.85 3.46 7.12
C LEU A 132 -15.30 3.97 7.16
N ALA A 133 -15.57 5.12 6.55
CA ALA A 133 -16.91 5.68 6.48
C ALA A 133 -17.88 4.86 5.63
N ARG A 134 -17.36 4.13 4.64
CA ARG A 134 -18.14 3.28 3.74
C ARG A 134 -18.39 1.87 4.28
N ARG A 135 -17.67 1.52 5.31
CA ARG A 135 -17.65 0.16 5.85
C ARG A 135 -18.86 -0.18 6.72
#